data_c6f25c4c016699eb10cda1fa9a214317
#
_entry.id   c6f25c4c016699eb10cda1fa9a214317
#
_cell.length_a   1.000
_cell.length_b   1.000
_cell.length_c   1.000
_cell.angle_alpha   90.00
_cell.angle_beta   90.00
_cell.angle_gamma   90.00
#
_symmetry.space_group_name_H-M   'P 1'
#
loop_
_entity.id
_entity.type
_entity.pdbx_description
1 polymer ?
#
loop_
_entity_poly.entity_id
_entity_poly.type
_entity_poly.pdbx_seq_one_letter_code
_entity_poly.pdbx_strand_id
1 'polypeptide(L)'
;MIFIFKVELAVGGKTFLLSHSSFLPDFGTVKWKDSEISEEEVLDVVWCSPWRRWEHIAPEEYRRDGRYHIIGHVPVLLIGDGDWPGGKRPEMPCYYEDQENRLVNIDLGCAFITAMREGLYDKDRRAYGASLCVLDLKRFAAGDPDAAIYLS
;
A
#
# COMPACT_ATOMS: atom_id res chain seq x y z
N MET A 1 -4.92 22.01 2.46
CA MET A 1 -5.46 21.13 3.51
C MET A 1 -5.14 19.72 3.08
N ILE A 2 -4.17 19.07 3.75
CA ILE A 2 -3.78 17.68 3.46
C ILE A 2 -4.63 16.82 4.39
N PHE A 3 -5.48 15.98 3.82
CA PHE A 3 -6.24 15.01 4.60
C PHE A 3 -5.45 13.70 4.64
N ILE A 4 -4.93 13.37 5.79
CA ILE A 4 -4.37 12.04 6.03
C ILE A 4 -5.53 11.15 6.46
N PHE A 5 -5.94 10.27 5.55
CA PHE A 5 -6.98 9.31 5.86
C PHE A 5 -6.35 8.01 6.37
N LYS A 6 -6.65 7.72 7.60
CA LYS A 6 -6.50 6.40 8.19
C LYS A 6 -7.91 5.88 8.44
N VAL A 7 -8.23 4.73 7.91
CA VAL A 7 -9.51 4.07 8.15
C VAL A 7 -9.26 2.71 8.77
N GLU A 8 -9.87 2.44 9.89
CA GLU A 8 -9.87 1.12 10.52
C GLU A 8 -11.21 0.43 10.27
N LEU A 9 -11.15 -0.81 9.77
CA LEU A 9 -12.32 -1.61 9.42
C LEU A 9 -12.17 -3.02 9.99
N ALA A 10 -13.24 -3.53 10.60
CA ALA A 10 -13.33 -4.93 11.02
C ALA A 10 -14.20 -5.71 10.02
N VAL A 11 -13.62 -6.66 9.32
CA VAL A 11 -14.29 -7.45 8.27
C VAL A 11 -13.85 -8.90 8.38
N GLY A 12 -14.80 -9.84 8.42
CA GLY A 12 -14.51 -11.27 8.39
C GLY A 12 -13.61 -11.77 9.52
N GLY A 13 -13.68 -11.16 10.71
CA GLY A 13 -12.84 -11.49 11.86
C GLY A 13 -11.41 -10.96 11.79
N LYS A 14 -11.07 -10.19 10.75
CA LYS A 14 -9.80 -9.49 10.62
C LYS A 14 -10.00 -7.99 10.79
N THR A 15 -8.99 -7.29 11.33
CA THR A 15 -8.97 -5.83 11.40
C THR A 15 -8.00 -5.30 10.35
N PHE A 16 -8.47 -4.35 9.57
CA PHE A 16 -7.73 -3.69 8.50
C PHE A 16 -7.47 -2.24 8.84
N LEU A 17 -6.25 -1.79 8.60
CA LEU A 17 -5.86 -0.40 8.64
C LEU A 17 -5.54 0.07 7.23
N LEU A 18 -6.35 0.97 6.69
CA LEU A 18 -6.16 1.54 5.36
C LEU A 18 -5.52 2.91 5.51
N SER A 19 -4.45 3.16 4.76
CA SER A 19 -3.77 4.46 4.73
C SER A 19 -3.17 4.73 3.35
N HIS A 20 -2.87 6.01 3.08
CA HIS A 20 -2.26 6.39 1.80
C HIS A 20 -0.88 5.75 1.62
N SER A 21 -0.06 5.80 2.67
CA SER A 21 1.26 5.20 2.73
C SER A 21 1.42 4.44 4.04
N SER A 22 2.64 4.07 4.39
CA SER A 22 2.90 3.39 5.65
C SER A 22 2.47 4.20 6.85
N PHE A 23 1.89 3.53 7.81
CA PHE A 23 1.52 4.12 9.08
C PHE A 23 2.35 3.49 10.19
N LEU A 24 3.18 4.29 10.87
CA LEU A 24 3.95 3.81 12.00
C LEU A 24 3.02 3.38 13.13
N PRO A 25 3.25 2.23 13.77
CA PRO A 25 2.43 1.79 14.91
C PRO A 25 2.34 2.82 16.02
N ASP A 26 3.41 3.59 16.25
CA ASP A 26 3.48 4.63 17.27
C ASP A 26 2.61 5.87 16.96
N PHE A 27 2.31 6.13 15.69
CA PHE A 27 1.32 7.15 15.32
C PHE A 27 -0.12 6.78 15.70
N GLY A 28 -0.38 5.54 16.09
CA GLY A 28 -1.68 5.10 16.61
C GLY A 28 -2.10 5.78 17.92
N THR A 29 -1.15 6.41 18.63
CA THR A 29 -1.40 7.18 19.86
C THR A 29 -1.72 8.64 19.61
N VAL A 30 -1.50 9.16 18.40
CA VAL A 30 -1.86 10.53 18.05
C VAL A 30 -3.38 10.61 17.99
N LYS A 31 -3.97 11.19 19.01
CA LYS A 31 -5.40 11.55 19.02
C LYS A 31 -5.60 12.68 18.02
N TRP A 32 -5.94 12.33 16.80
CA TRP A 32 -6.13 13.26 15.66
C TRP A 32 -7.08 14.44 15.93
N LYS A 33 -7.82 14.42 17.04
CA LYS A 33 -8.78 15.47 17.39
C LYS A 33 -8.18 16.65 18.15
N ASP A 34 -7.03 16.48 18.79
CA ASP A 34 -6.56 17.46 19.78
C ASP A 34 -5.09 17.89 19.60
N SER A 35 -4.37 17.39 18.60
CA SER A 35 -2.97 17.74 18.39
C SER A 35 -2.75 18.49 17.08
N GLU A 36 -2.05 19.59 17.16
CA GLU A 36 -1.42 20.21 16.01
C GLU A 36 -0.33 19.24 15.51
N ILE A 37 -0.61 18.53 14.43
CA ILE A 37 0.38 17.67 13.77
C ILE A 37 1.32 18.61 13.05
N SER A 38 2.61 18.47 13.27
CA SER A 38 3.61 19.25 12.55
C SER A 38 3.62 18.87 11.05
N GLU A 39 4.06 19.80 10.20
CA GLU A 39 4.22 19.51 8.75
C GLU A 39 5.20 18.34 8.53
N GLU A 40 6.21 18.19 9.37
CA GLU A 40 7.19 17.10 9.32
C GLU A 40 6.53 15.76 9.60
N GLU A 41 5.70 15.64 10.64
CA GLU A 41 4.94 14.42 10.94
C GLU A 41 3.95 14.07 9.82
N VAL A 42 3.35 15.08 9.17
CA VAL A 42 2.49 14.88 8.01
C VAL A 42 3.30 14.31 6.84
N LEU A 43 4.48 14.85 6.57
CA LEU A 43 5.36 14.37 5.50
C LEU A 43 5.81 12.93 5.77
N ASP A 44 6.19 12.60 7.00
CA ASP A 44 6.57 11.25 7.38
C ASP A 44 5.44 10.25 7.09
N VAL A 45 4.23 10.55 7.51
CA VAL A 45 3.07 9.66 7.27
C VAL A 45 2.75 9.51 5.77
N VAL A 46 2.88 10.60 5.00
CA VAL A 46 2.54 10.58 3.56
C VAL A 46 3.60 9.87 2.73
N TRP A 47 4.88 9.93 3.15
CA TRP A 47 6.00 9.44 2.36
C TRP A 47 6.63 8.13 2.86
N CYS A 48 6.33 7.69 4.08
CA CYS A 48 6.86 6.45 4.64
C CYS A 48 6.47 5.22 3.80
N SER A 49 7.43 4.36 3.58
CA SER A 49 7.20 3.12 2.82
C SER A 49 8.27 2.07 3.14
N PRO A 50 7.95 0.78 3.18
CA PRO A 50 8.93 -0.28 3.39
C PRO A 50 9.94 -0.39 2.23
N TRP A 51 9.65 0.22 1.08
CA TRP A 51 10.50 0.13 -0.12
C TRP A 51 11.31 1.40 -0.42
N ARG A 52 11.27 2.41 0.45
CA ARG A 52 12.06 3.64 0.29
C ARG A 52 13.32 3.63 1.15
N ARG A 53 14.40 4.22 0.60
CA ARG A 53 15.72 4.23 1.25
C ARG A 53 15.82 5.13 2.48
N TRP A 54 15.03 6.20 2.55
CA TRP A 54 15.19 7.25 3.57
C TRP A 54 14.11 7.25 4.65
N GLU A 55 13.04 6.55 4.44
CA GLU A 55 11.87 6.49 5.34
C GLU A 55 11.41 5.04 5.44
N HIS A 56 12.39 4.18 5.70
CA HIS A 56 12.20 2.74 5.71
C HIS A 56 11.54 2.30 7.00
N ILE A 57 10.37 1.68 6.88
CA ILE A 57 9.76 0.91 7.95
C ILE A 57 9.96 -0.56 7.62
N ALA A 58 10.64 -1.27 8.50
CA ALA A 58 10.85 -2.71 8.29
C ALA A 58 9.50 -3.43 8.21
N PRO A 59 9.30 -4.37 7.27
CA PRO A 59 8.02 -5.07 7.12
C PRO A 59 7.52 -5.70 8.42
N GLU A 60 8.40 -6.17 9.28
CA GLU A 60 8.08 -6.77 10.57
C GLU A 60 7.36 -5.84 11.55
N GLU A 61 7.51 -4.53 11.38
CA GLU A 61 6.83 -3.54 12.20
C GLU A 61 5.32 -3.57 12.00
N TYR A 62 4.86 -3.90 10.79
CA TYR A 62 3.43 -3.91 10.46
C TYR A 62 2.66 -5.00 11.21
N ARG A 63 3.27 -6.14 11.49
CA ARG A 63 2.59 -7.24 12.21
C ARG A 63 2.39 -7.01 13.70
N ARG A 64 3.09 -6.02 14.30
CA ARG A 64 3.13 -5.82 15.76
C ARG A 64 1.78 -5.52 16.37
N ASP A 65 0.93 -4.78 15.68
CA ASP A 65 -0.38 -4.38 16.19
C ASP A 65 -1.51 -5.39 15.89
N GLY A 66 -1.21 -6.43 15.15
CA GLY A 66 -2.15 -7.51 14.83
C GLY A 66 -3.13 -7.18 13.70
N ARG A 67 -3.07 -6.01 13.09
CA ARG A 67 -3.93 -5.58 11.97
C ARG A 67 -3.31 -5.93 10.63
N TYR A 68 -4.13 -5.96 9.59
CA TYR A 68 -3.68 -5.92 8.20
C TYR A 68 -3.53 -4.47 7.74
N HIS A 69 -2.36 -4.10 7.26
CA HIS A 69 -2.09 -2.78 6.74
C HIS A 69 -2.27 -2.78 5.22
N ILE A 70 -3.24 -2.01 4.74
CA ILE A 70 -3.48 -1.81 3.31
C ILE A 70 -3.00 -0.42 2.95
N ILE A 71 -1.97 -0.36 2.13
CA ILE A 71 -1.28 0.87 1.76
C ILE A 71 -1.26 1.07 0.25
N GLY A 72 -0.87 2.26 -0.16
CA GLY A 72 -0.59 2.63 -1.55
C GLY A 72 0.69 3.43 -1.66
N HIS A 73 0.67 4.53 -2.41
CA HIS A 73 1.72 5.53 -2.60
C HIS A 73 2.95 5.07 -3.39
N VAL A 74 3.52 3.92 -3.11
CA VAL A 74 4.59 3.33 -3.91
C VAL A 74 3.98 2.31 -4.85
N PRO A 75 3.92 2.59 -6.16
CA PRO A 75 3.36 1.63 -7.10
C PRO A 75 4.04 0.26 -7.02
N VAL A 76 3.25 -0.77 -6.96
CA VAL A 76 3.70 -2.17 -6.83
C VAL A 76 4.73 -2.53 -7.90
N LEU A 77 4.59 -1.98 -9.10
CA LEU A 77 5.54 -2.19 -10.21
C LEU A 77 6.96 -1.62 -9.94
N LEU A 78 7.09 -0.73 -8.94
CA LEU A 78 8.39 -0.17 -8.52
C LEU A 78 9.05 -0.96 -7.38
N ILE A 79 8.36 -1.93 -6.80
CA ILE A 79 8.91 -2.83 -5.78
C ILE A 79 9.93 -3.75 -6.45
N GLY A 80 11.14 -3.82 -5.90
CA GLY A 80 12.20 -4.69 -6.40
C GLY A 80 11.84 -6.18 -6.30
N ASP A 81 12.35 -7.01 -7.19
CA ASP A 81 12.04 -8.44 -7.17
C ASP A 81 12.40 -9.11 -5.83
N GLY A 82 13.53 -8.71 -5.23
CA GLY A 82 13.98 -9.22 -3.94
C GLY A 82 13.11 -8.82 -2.74
N ASP A 83 12.28 -7.80 -2.89
CA ASP A 83 11.39 -7.29 -1.84
C ASP A 83 10.03 -8.03 -1.82
N TRP A 84 9.80 -8.93 -2.78
CA TRP A 84 8.59 -9.74 -2.81
C TRP A 84 8.73 -10.97 -1.90
N PRO A 85 7.64 -11.39 -1.24
CA PRO A 85 7.60 -12.66 -0.53
C PRO A 85 8.03 -13.80 -1.47
N GLY A 86 9.06 -14.56 -1.07
CA GLY A 86 9.64 -15.59 -1.92
C GLY A 86 10.68 -15.10 -2.93
N GLY A 87 11.06 -13.81 -2.90
CA GLY A 87 12.16 -13.24 -3.68
C GLY A 87 11.93 -13.11 -5.18
N LYS A 88 10.67 -13.21 -5.62
CA LYS A 88 10.31 -13.09 -7.03
C LYS A 88 8.95 -12.42 -7.20
N ARG A 89 8.90 -11.40 -8.04
CA ARG A 89 7.66 -10.73 -8.43
C ARG A 89 6.74 -11.69 -9.20
N PRO A 90 5.45 -11.76 -8.84
CA PRO A 90 4.43 -12.45 -9.63
C PRO A 90 4.22 -11.79 -11.00
N GLU A 91 3.45 -12.48 -11.85
CA GLU A 91 3.01 -11.90 -13.12
C GLU A 91 2.03 -10.73 -12.85
N MET A 92 2.23 -9.62 -13.55
CA MET A 92 1.38 -8.44 -13.42
C MET A 92 0.13 -8.54 -14.33
N PRO A 93 -1.00 -7.91 -13.97
CA PRO A 93 -1.21 -7.08 -12.77
C PRO A 93 -1.47 -7.91 -11.52
N CYS A 94 -0.86 -7.54 -10.43
CA CYS A 94 -1.12 -8.12 -9.12
C CYS A 94 -0.89 -7.06 -8.02
N TYR A 95 -1.62 -7.15 -6.92
CA TYR A 95 -1.28 -6.39 -5.72
C TYR A 95 -0.12 -7.08 -4.96
N TYR A 96 0.58 -6.31 -4.14
CA TYR A 96 1.59 -6.89 -3.24
C TYR A 96 0.92 -7.39 -1.97
N GLU A 97 1.26 -8.61 -1.54
CA GLU A 97 0.81 -9.16 -0.28
C GLU A 97 1.96 -9.86 0.44
N ASP A 98 2.21 -9.42 1.67
CA ASP A 98 3.07 -10.09 2.63
C ASP A 98 2.20 -10.55 3.81
N GLN A 99 1.81 -11.82 3.76
CA GLN A 99 0.92 -12.40 4.76
C GLN A 99 1.58 -12.51 6.13
N GLU A 100 2.89 -12.75 6.19
CA GLU A 100 3.63 -12.85 7.43
C GLU A 100 3.61 -11.52 8.18
N ASN A 101 3.85 -10.43 7.47
CA ASN A 101 3.90 -9.10 8.05
C ASN A 101 2.54 -8.36 7.98
N ARG A 102 1.50 -9.00 7.42
CA ARG A 102 0.15 -8.44 7.28
C ARG A 102 0.13 -7.13 6.50
N LEU A 103 0.98 -7.03 5.49
CA LEU A 103 1.13 -5.86 4.65
C LEU A 103 0.57 -6.14 3.25
N VAL A 104 -0.27 -5.24 2.79
CA VAL A 104 -0.87 -5.28 1.45
C VAL A 104 -0.68 -3.94 0.78
N ASN A 105 -0.18 -3.92 -0.46
CA ASN A 105 -0.11 -2.70 -1.26
C ASN A 105 -0.93 -2.88 -2.53
N ILE A 106 -1.91 -2.00 -2.70
CA ILE A 106 -2.87 -2.03 -3.81
C ILE A 106 -2.62 -0.93 -4.86
N ASP A 107 -1.54 -0.15 -4.73
CA ASP A 107 -1.19 0.86 -5.71
C ASP A 107 -0.54 0.23 -6.95
N LEU A 108 -1.31 0.00 -7.98
CA LEU A 108 -0.81 -0.52 -9.25
C LEU A 108 -0.36 0.59 -10.22
N GLY A 109 -0.13 1.80 -9.72
CA GLY A 109 0.40 2.91 -10.52
C GLY A 109 -0.58 3.43 -11.55
N CYS A 110 -1.87 3.50 -11.24
CA CYS A 110 -2.90 3.98 -12.15
C CYS A 110 -2.59 5.39 -12.71
N ALA A 111 -1.87 6.24 -11.97
CA ALA A 111 -1.39 7.53 -12.45
C ALA A 111 -0.45 7.42 -13.67
N PHE A 112 0.26 6.31 -13.83
CA PHE A 112 1.14 6.08 -14.97
C PHE A 112 0.36 5.79 -16.27
N ILE A 113 -0.87 5.29 -16.18
CA ILE A 113 -1.72 5.02 -17.34
C ILE A 113 -1.92 6.33 -18.13
N THR A 114 -2.26 7.42 -17.45
CA THR A 114 -2.45 8.72 -18.08
C THR A 114 -1.16 9.23 -18.68
N ALA A 115 -0.06 9.22 -17.92
CA ALA A 115 1.24 9.69 -18.37
C ALA A 115 1.75 8.90 -19.60
N MET A 116 1.43 7.60 -19.67
CA MET A 116 1.75 6.75 -20.83
C MET A 116 0.90 7.08 -22.05
N ARG A 117 -0.41 7.33 -21.87
CA ARG A 117 -1.30 7.75 -22.95
C ARG A 117 -0.84 9.10 -23.55
N GLU A 118 -0.27 9.97 -22.74
CA GLU A 118 0.30 11.26 -23.14
C GLU A 118 1.73 11.15 -23.68
N GLY A 119 2.32 9.97 -23.72
CA GLY A 119 3.67 9.75 -24.25
C GLY A 119 4.80 10.25 -23.35
N LEU A 120 4.51 10.52 -22.09
CA LEU A 120 5.47 11.06 -21.12
C LEU A 120 6.43 10.00 -20.54
N TYR A 121 6.16 8.73 -20.76
CA TYR A 121 7.00 7.62 -20.29
C TYR A 121 7.39 6.68 -21.42
N ASP A 122 8.63 6.19 -21.34
CA ASP A 122 9.14 5.16 -22.24
C ASP A 122 8.29 3.89 -22.15
N LYS A 123 7.72 3.51 -23.28
CA LYS A 123 6.78 2.39 -23.41
C LYS A 123 7.36 1.05 -22.97
N ASP A 124 8.69 0.91 -23.03
CA ASP A 124 9.37 -0.38 -22.87
C ASP A 124 9.61 -0.78 -21.40
N ARG A 125 9.48 0.14 -20.45
CA ARG A 125 9.93 -0.18 -19.10
C ARG A 125 8.87 -0.48 -18.07
N ARG A 126 7.62 0.02 -18.17
CA ARG A 126 6.72 -0.01 -16.99
C ARG A 126 5.21 -0.05 -17.29
N ALA A 127 4.83 -0.14 -18.55
CA ALA A 127 3.42 -0.13 -18.95
C ALA A 127 2.68 -1.43 -18.62
N TYR A 128 3.42 -2.49 -18.41
CA TYR A 128 2.85 -3.80 -18.14
C TYR A 128 2.44 -3.90 -16.69
N GLY A 129 1.16 -3.64 -16.42
CA GLY A 129 0.57 -3.84 -15.12
C GLY A 129 0.03 -2.59 -14.42
N ALA A 130 0.20 -1.39 -15.00
CA ALA A 130 -0.46 -0.21 -14.46
C ALA A 130 -1.98 -0.37 -14.63
N SER A 131 -2.69 -0.43 -13.52
CA SER A 131 -4.14 -0.62 -13.49
C SER A 131 -4.72 -0.07 -12.19
N LEU A 132 -6.04 0.02 -12.10
CA LEU A 132 -6.72 0.26 -10.85
C LEU A 132 -6.99 -1.09 -10.18
N CYS A 133 -6.58 -1.24 -8.93
CA CYS A 133 -6.91 -2.40 -8.11
C CYS A 133 -8.08 -2.07 -7.18
N VAL A 134 -9.09 -2.91 -7.19
CA VAL A 134 -10.19 -2.89 -6.21
C VAL A 134 -10.12 -4.17 -5.41
N LEU A 135 -9.87 -4.06 -4.11
CA LEU A 135 -9.77 -5.20 -3.20
C LEU A 135 -11.07 -5.36 -2.39
N ASP A 136 -11.75 -6.49 -2.57
CA ASP A 136 -12.89 -6.87 -1.73
C ASP A 136 -12.38 -7.44 -0.40
N LEU A 137 -12.47 -6.64 0.66
CA LEU A 137 -11.95 -7.01 1.98
C LEU A 137 -12.67 -8.23 2.59
N LYS A 138 -13.93 -8.46 2.26
CA LYS A 138 -14.67 -9.62 2.77
C LYS A 138 -14.16 -10.90 2.13
N ARG A 139 -13.95 -10.89 0.82
CA ARG A 139 -13.37 -12.01 0.08
C ARG A 139 -11.92 -12.24 0.51
N PHE A 140 -11.11 -11.16 0.62
CA PHE A 140 -9.75 -11.23 1.10
C PHE A 140 -9.65 -11.82 2.53
N ALA A 141 -10.53 -11.39 3.44
CA ALA A 141 -10.57 -11.93 4.79
C ALA A 141 -10.88 -13.44 4.83
N ALA A 142 -11.69 -13.90 3.88
CA ALA A 142 -12.04 -15.32 3.70
C ALA A 142 -10.93 -16.14 3.01
N GLY A 143 -9.85 -15.49 2.53
CA GLY A 143 -8.76 -16.17 1.81
C GLY A 143 -9.11 -16.51 0.35
N ASP A 144 -10.07 -15.78 -0.25
CA ASP A 144 -10.46 -15.97 -1.65
C ASP A 144 -9.35 -15.44 -2.58
N PRO A 145 -8.77 -16.26 -3.45
CA PRO A 145 -7.70 -15.81 -4.37
C PRO A 145 -8.17 -14.75 -5.39
N ASP A 146 -9.48 -14.67 -5.63
CA ASP A 146 -10.08 -13.71 -6.55
C ASP A 146 -10.63 -12.47 -5.82
N ALA A 147 -10.08 -12.13 -4.66
CA ALA A 147 -10.50 -10.97 -3.88
C ALA A 147 -10.17 -9.63 -4.57
N ALA A 148 -9.26 -9.61 -5.54
CA ALA A 148 -8.85 -8.41 -6.26
C ALA A 148 -9.44 -8.38 -7.68
N ILE A 149 -9.89 -7.17 -8.08
CA ILE A 149 -10.34 -6.87 -9.45
C ILE A 149 -9.38 -5.82 -10.02
N TYR A 150 -8.89 -6.06 -11.23
CA TYR A 150 -7.97 -5.17 -11.93
C TYR A 150 -8.68 -4.53 -13.12
N LEU A 151 -8.66 -3.19 -13.16
CA LEU A 151 -9.29 -2.39 -14.20
C LEU A 151 -8.20 -1.61 -14.96
N SER A 152 -8.05 -1.89 -16.24
CA SER A 152 -7.08 -1.24 -17.14
C SER A 152 -7.70 -0.05 -17.90
#